data_290805588cd04e61bdf0d886aa39ff62
#
_entry.id   290805588cd04e61bdf0d886aa39ff62
#
_cell.length_a   1.000
_cell.length_b   1.000
_cell.length_c   1.000
_cell.angle_alpha   90.00
_cell.angle_beta   90.00
_cell.angle_gamma   90.00
#
_symmetry.space_group_name_H-M   'P 1'
#
loop_
_entity.id
_entity.type
_entity.pdbx_description
1 polymer ?
#
loop_
_entity_poly.entity_id
_entity_poly.type
_entity_poly.pdbx_seq_one_letter_code
_entity_poly.pdbx_strand_id
1 'polypeptide(L)'
;LHKAIRRQRQMCIRDSIVFQELSRINNAIKDGSIAKNEVFVKAMDDVKADGKTLHLMGLMSPGGVHSHMNHVEALVKMAAQHGVKTVRVHAFMDGRDVDPQSGTGYMSEFCAFLAKISEETGCDARVATVSGRYWAMDRDNRWERIQRAYDVMVNASDADVDPVAGIKAYYEKDPRGDEFVEPFAAHNEGIHEGDAAIFFNFRPDRARQMTRVFTDKEFDGFE
;
A
#
# COMPACT_ATOMS: atom_id res chain seq x y z
N LEU A 1 -12.88 6.32 31.73
CA LEU A 1 -11.82 6.24 30.73
C LEU A 1 -12.36 5.86 29.33
N HIS A 2 -13.19 4.82 29.18
CA HIS A 2 -13.73 4.40 27.87
C HIS A 2 -14.60 5.44 27.15
N LYS A 3 -15.27 6.35 27.87
CA LYS A 3 -16.04 7.45 27.27
C LYS A 3 -15.15 8.55 26.67
N ALA A 4 -13.97 8.77 27.23
CA ALA A 4 -13.03 9.78 26.74
C ALA A 4 -12.35 9.33 25.42
N ILE A 5 -12.02 8.04 25.30
CA ILE A 5 -11.37 7.48 24.10
C ILE A 5 -12.30 7.51 22.87
N ARG A 6 -13.62 7.28 23.07
CA ARG A 6 -14.60 7.43 21.99
C ARG A 6 -14.78 8.88 21.53
N ARG A 7 -14.57 9.87 22.42
CA ARG A 7 -14.66 11.30 22.06
C ARG A 7 -13.43 11.80 21.29
N GLN A 8 -12.28 11.16 21.39
CA GLN A 8 -11.10 11.53 20.61
C GLN A 8 -11.23 11.22 19.10
N ARG A 9 -12.17 10.39 18.69
CA ARG A 9 -12.42 10.05 17.29
C ARG A 9 -13.43 10.96 16.58
N GLN A 10 -14.07 11.85 17.32
CA GLN A 10 -15.02 12.83 16.78
C GLN A 10 -14.83 14.15 17.52
N MET A 11 -14.50 15.21 16.79
CA MET A 11 -14.49 16.57 17.29
C MET A 11 -15.70 17.30 16.73
N CYS A 12 -16.54 17.86 17.61
CA CYS A 12 -17.61 18.78 17.23
C CYS A 12 -17.06 20.20 17.26
N ILE A 13 -17.01 20.88 16.11
CA ILE A 13 -16.69 22.30 16.01
C ILE A 13 -17.89 22.99 15.36
N ARG A 14 -18.55 23.90 16.10
CA ARG A 14 -19.71 24.68 15.62
C ARG A 14 -20.77 23.83 14.94
N ASP A 15 -21.35 22.87 15.64
CA ASP A 15 -22.44 21.98 15.15
C ASP A 15 -22.07 21.04 13.99
N SER A 16 -20.79 20.95 13.58
CA SER A 16 -20.33 19.99 12.60
C SER A 16 -19.48 18.88 13.23
N ILE A 17 -19.67 17.64 12.75
CA ILE A 17 -18.86 16.49 13.14
C ILE A 17 -17.64 16.45 12.22
N VAL A 18 -16.44 16.59 12.81
CA VAL A 18 -15.18 16.40 12.09
C VAL A 18 -14.71 14.97 12.26
N PHE A 19 -14.70 14.22 11.18
CA PHE A 19 -14.19 12.84 11.16
C PHE A 19 -12.66 12.82 11.04
N GLN A 20 -12.02 11.85 11.69
CA GLN A 20 -10.62 11.53 11.45
C GLN A 20 -10.43 10.95 10.05
N GLU A 21 -9.19 10.97 9.54
CA GLU A 21 -8.86 10.55 8.16
C GLU A 21 -9.40 9.16 7.81
N LEU A 22 -9.21 8.17 8.68
CA LEU A 22 -9.76 6.82 8.47
C LEU A 22 -11.27 6.84 8.21
N SER A 23 -12.03 7.58 9.02
CA SER A 23 -13.49 7.66 8.89
C SER A 23 -13.90 8.45 7.64
N ARG A 24 -13.14 9.49 7.28
CA ARG A 24 -13.39 10.30 6.08
C ARG A 24 -13.22 9.45 4.82
N ILE A 25 -12.12 8.68 4.74
CA ILE A 25 -11.86 7.81 3.60
C ILE A 25 -12.88 6.68 3.53
N ASN A 26 -13.20 6.04 4.65
CA ASN A 26 -14.22 4.99 4.69
C ASN A 26 -15.60 5.50 4.22
N ASN A 27 -15.98 6.73 4.60
CA ASN A 27 -17.22 7.34 4.12
C ASN A 27 -17.15 7.63 2.61
N ALA A 28 -16.01 8.16 2.12
CA ALA A 28 -15.81 8.44 0.71
C ALA A 28 -15.82 7.17 -0.16
N ILE A 29 -15.35 6.04 0.36
CA ILE A 29 -15.47 4.73 -0.28
C ILE A 29 -16.93 4.29 -0.30
N LYS A 30 -17.62 4.40 0.83
CA LYS A 30 -19.01 3.97 1.00
C LYS A 30 -19.99 4.74 0.12
N ASP A 31 -19.83 6.04 -0.01
CA ASP A 31 -20.70 6.91 -0.82
C ASP A 31 -20.21 7.07 -2.27
N GLY A 32 -19.08 6.46 -2.63
CA GLY A 32 -18.49 6.48 -3.96
C GLY A 32 -17.79 7.80 -4.32
N SER A 33 -17.67 8.76 -3.40
CA SER A 33 -17.04 10.06 -3.68
C SER A 33 -15.53 9.95 -3.89
N ILE A 34 -14.88 8.88 -3.41
CA ILE A 34 -13.47 8.61 -3.67
C ILE A 34 -13.17 8.51 -5.17
N ALA A 35 -14.12 7.97 -5.96
CA ALA A 35 -14.00 7.86 -7.42
C ALA A 35 -14.03 9.21 -8.15
N LYS A 36 -14.37 10.30 -7.45
CA LYS A 36 -14.35 11.66 -7.97
C LYS A 36 -13.12 12.46 -7.56
N ASN A 37 -12.18 11.82 -6.86
CA ASN A 37 -10.94 12.48 -6.47
C ASN A 37 -10.08 12.76 -7.71
N GLU A 38 -9.95 14.03 -8.07
CA GLU A 38 -9.29 14.47 -9.31
C GLU A 38 -7.83 14.00 -9.41
N VAL A 39 -7.12 13.88 -8.29
CA VAL A 39 -5.72 13.42 -8.26
C VAL A 39 -5.63 11.94 -8.62
N PHE A 40 -6.51 11.11 -8.04
CA PHE A 40 -6.54 9.69 -8.36
C PHE A 40 -7.02 9.43 -9.79
N VAL A 41 -8.07 10.14 -10.21
CA VAL A 41 -8.59 10.07 -11.59
C VAL A 41 -7.49 10.43 -12.57
N LYS A 42 -6.80 11.56 -12.35
CA LYS A 42 -5.71 11.99 -13.24
C LYS A 42 -4.60 10.95 -13.31
N ALA A 43 -4.13 10.41 -12.18
CA ALA A 43 -3.08 9.38 -12.18
C ALA A 43 -3.49 8.12 -12.96
N MET A 44 -4.75 7.70 -12.84
CA MET A 44 -5.29 6.54 -13.55
C MET A 44 -5.47 6.81 -15.05
N ASP A 45 -5.92 8.01 -15.41
CA ASP A 45 -6.10 8.41 -16.81
C ASP A 45 -4.73 8.56 -17.51
N ASP A 46 -3.73 9.14 -16.84
CA ASP A 46 -2.37 9.28 -17.37
C ASP A 46 -1.77 7.89 -17.71
N VAL A 47 -1.74 6.96 -16.76
CA VAL A 47 -1.17 5.61 -17.01
C VAL A 47 -1.99 4.81 -18.03
N LYS A 48 -3.30 5.01 -18.09
CA LYS A 48 -4.15 4.38 -19.09
C LYS A 48 -3.83 4.89 -20.49
N ALA A 49 -3.66 6.21 -20.65
CA ALA A 49 -3.39 6.83 -21.94
C ALA A 49 -2.05 6.34 -22.52
N ASP A 50 -1.04 6.20 -21.68
CA ASP A 50 0.32 5.85 -22.07
C ASP A 50 0.60 4.33 -22.02
N GLY A 51 -0.39 3.52 -21.60
CA GLY A 51 -0.24 2.07 -21.43
C GLY A 51 0.75 1.70 -20.31
N LYS A 52 0.86 2.55 -19.30
CA LYS A 52 1.79 2.44 -18.18
C LYS A 52 1.16 1.73 -16.98
N THR A 53 1.96 1.47 -15.96
CA THR A 53 1.57 0.75 -14.74
C THR A 53 1.15 1.71 -13.64
N LEU A 54 0.06 1.37 -12.94
CA LEU A 54 -0.30 2.01 -11.69
C LEU A 54 0.27 1.21 -10.51
N HIS A 55 1.13 1.83 -9.74
CA HIS A 55 1.71 1.27 -8.52
C HIS A 55 0.94 1.76 -7.28
N LEU A 56 0.50 0.82 -6.45
CA LEU A 56 -0.14 1.11 -5.16
C LEU A 56 0.77 0.61 -4.05
N MET A 57 1.20 1.49 -3.13
CA MET A 57 2.09 1.11 -2.05
C MET A 57 1.58 1.53 -0.69
N GLY A 58 1.81 0.73 0.33
CA GLY A 58 1.40 1.05 1.69
C GLY A 58 1.25 -0.14 2.61
N LEU A 59 0.83 0.15 3.84
CA LEU A 59 0.71 -0.85 4.90
C LEU A 59 -0.53 -1.73 4.70
N MET A 60 -0.31 -3.04 4.55
CA MET A 60 -1.34 -4.06 4.35
C MET A 60 -1.85 -4.59 5.70
N SER A 61 -2.87 -3.93 6.24
CA SER A 61 -3.40 -4.29 7.56
C SER A 61 -4.82 -3.75 7.76
N PRO A 62 -5.68 -4.45 8.50
CA PRO A 62 -6.97 -3.94 8.96
C PRO A 62 -6.84 -3.06 10.22
N GLY A 63 -5.64 -2.83 10.75
CA GLY A 63 -5.41 -2.13 12.02
C GLY A 63 -5.86 -0.67 12.06
N GLY A 64 -5.93 -0.01 10.89
CA GLY A 64 -6.50 1.34 10.77
C GLY A 64 -5.69 2.44 11.46
N VAL A 65 -4.39 2.25 11.65
CA VAL A 65 -3.47 3.23 12.28
C VAL A 65 -2.77 4.09 11.23
N HIS A 66 -2.27 3.49 10.18
CA HIS A 66 -1.57 4.17 9.08
C HIS A 66 -2.32 4.07 7.75
N SER A 67 -3.01 2.97 7.55
CA SER A 67 -3.76 2.61 6.35
C SER A 67 -4.89 1.66 6.72
N HIS A 68 -5.65 1.22 5.72
CA HIS A 68 -6.61 0.13 5.88
C HIS A 68 -6.72 -0.65 4.57
N MET A 69 -6.83 -1.99 4.62
CA MET A 69 -6.92 -2.84 3.43
C MET A 69 -8.06 -2.44 2.49
N ASN A 70 -9.23 -2.07 3.03
CA ASN A 70 -10.36 -1.61 2.21
C ASN A 70 -10.01 -0.40 1.33
N HIS A 71 -9.00 0.40 1.71
CA HIS A 71 -8.59 1.57 0.93
C HIS A 71 -7.85 1.14 -0.35
N VAL A 72 -6.90 0.20 -0.25
CA VAL A 72 -6.21 -0.31 -1.44
C VAL A 72 -7.15 -1.12 -2.32
N GLU A 73 -8.07 -1.89 -1.74
CA GLU A 73 -9.11 -2.58 -2.52
C GLU A 73 -9.99 -1.61 -3.32
N ALA A 74 -10.38 -0.50 -2.69
CA ALA A 74 -11.15 0.54 -3.37
C ALA A 74 -10.36 1.19 -4.53
N LEU A 75 -9.05 1.45 -4.35
CA LEU A 75 -8.19 1.98 -5.39
C LEU A 75 -7.99 1.00 -6.54
N VAL A 76 -7.83 -0.30 -6.27
CA VAL A 76 -7.76 -1.34 -7.31
C VAL A 76 -9.06 -1.41 -8.11
N LYS A 77 -10.21 -1.44 -7.44
CA LYS A 77 -11.53 -1.40 -8.10
C LYS A 77 -11.68 -0.16 -8.98
N MET A 78 -11.30 1.00 -8.45
CA MET A 78 -11.35 2.26 -9.16
C MET A 78 -10.46 2.22 -10.41
N ALA A 79 -9.21 1.75 -10.30
CA ALA A 79 -8.29 1.61 -11.43
C ALA A 79 -8.85 0.70 -12.53
N ALA A 80 -9.39 -0.46 -12.14
CA ALA A 80 -10.02 -1.39 -13.07
C ALA A 80 -11.24 -0.77 -13.78
N GLN A 81 -12.09 -0.03 -13.07
CA GLN A 81 -13.24 0.68 -13.61
C GLN A 81 -12.84 1.81 -14.57
N HIS A 82 -11.73 2.50 -14.31
CA HIS A 82 -11.14 3.49 -15.22
C HIS A 82 -10.50 2.85 -16.45
N GLY A 83 -10.31 1.53 -16.46
CA GLY A 83 -9.71 0.78 -17.58
C GLY A 83 -8.19 0.78 -17.60
N VAL A 84 -7.56 0.99 -16.44
CA VAL A 84 -6.13 0.75 -16.24
C VAL A 84 -5.83 -0.73 -16.51
N LYS A 85 -4.81 -1.02 -17.30
CA LYS A 85 -4.48 -2.39 -17.73
C LYS A 85 -3.63 -3.14 -16.73
N THR A 86 -2.73 -2.43 -16.05
CA THR A 86 -1.74 -3.03 -15.17
C THR A 86 -1.72 -2.31 -13.82
N VAL A 87 -1.97 -3.06 -12.74
CA VAL A 87 -1.87 -2.57 -11.36
C VAL A 87 -0.88 -3.45 -10.60
N ARG A 88 0.10 -2.83 -9.94
CA ARG A 88 1.11 -3.50 -9.12
C ARG A 88 1.04 -3.01 -7.70
N VAL A 89 0.89 -3.92 -6.74
CA VAL A 89 0.77 -3.58 -5.33
C VAL A 89 2.06 -3.92 -4.60
N HIS A 90 2.65 -2.91 -3.96
CA HIS A 90 3.80 -3.06 -3.08
C HIS A 90 3.31 -3.12 -1.63
N ALA A 91 3.20 -4.32 -1.10
CA ALA A 91 2.59 -4.59 0.18
C ALA A 91 3.59 -4.45 1.33
N PHE A 92 3.34 -3.53 2.26
CA PHE A 92 4.13 -3.41 3.49
C PHE A 92 3.42 -4.14 4.62
N MET A 93 4.08 -5.16 5.20
CA MET A 93 3.51 -6.01 6.23
C MET A 93 3.56 -5.31 7.60
N ASP A 94 2.52 -5.49 8.42
CA ASP A 94 2.34 -4.75 9.67
C ASP A 94 2.98 -5.45 10.88
N GLY A 95 2.32 -6.41 11.48
CA GLY A 95 2.80 -7.15 12.65
C GLY A 95 3.01 -6.34 13.91
N ARG A 96 2.59 -5.05 13.92
CA ARG A 96 2.74 -4.14 15.07
C ARG A 96 1.42 -3.56 15.54
N ASP A 97 0.57 -3.17 14.62
CA ASP A 97 -0.76 -2.63 14.91
C ASP A 97 -1.82 -3.76 14.87
N VAL A 98 -1.40 -4.96 14.45
CA VAL A 98 -2.13 -6.24 14.42
C VAL A 98 -1.22 -7.36 14.94
N ASP A 99 -1.74 -8.58 15.03
CA ASP A 99 -0.97 -9.76 15.46
C ASP A 99 0.27 -9.97 14.57
N PRO A 100 1.45 -10.24 15.16
CA PRO A 100 2.73 -10.31 14.45
C PRO A 100 2.81 -11.34 13.31
N GLN A 101 1.95 -12.36 13.28
CA GLN A 101 1.96 -13.40 12.25
C GLN A 101 0.60 -13.55 11.55
N SER A 102 -0.19 -12.48 11.52
CA SER A 102 -1.50 -12.45 10.86
C SER A 102 -1.45 -12.14 9.36
N GLY A 103 -0.31 -11.68 8.86
CA GLY A 103 -0.14 -11.16 7.51
C GLY A 103 -0.41 -12.19 6.40
N THR A 104 -0.13 -13.47 6.62
CA THR A 104 -0.44 -14.53 5.64
C THR A 104 -1.94 -14.65 5.36
N GLY A 105 -2.79 -14.47 6.39
CA GLY A 105 -4.24 -14.48 6.23
C GLY A 105 -4.71 -13.31 5.36
N TYR A 106 -4.31 -12.10 5.72
CA TYR A 106 -4.67 -10.89 4.95
C TYR A 106 -4.13 -10.92 3.53
N MET A 107 -2.90 -11.39 3.34
CA MET A 107 -2.30 -11.52 2.01
C MET A 107 -3.06 -12.51 1.14
N SER A 108 -3.47 -13.66 1.71
CA SER A 108 -4.25 -14.66 0.99
C SER A 108 -5.60 -14.11 0.52
N GLU A 109 -6.33 -13.41 1.41
CA GLU A 109 -7.60 -12.76 1.07
C GLU A 109 -7.41 -11.69 -0.02
N PHE A 110 -6.34 -10.90 0.09
CA PHE A 110 -6.04 -9.85 -0.88
C PHE A 110 -5.64 -10.42 -2.25
N CYS A 111 -4.82 -11.47 -2.31
CA CYS A 111 -4.48 -12.12 -3.58
C CYS A 111 -5.72 -12.71 -4.27
N ALA A 112 -6.62 -13.33 -3.50
CA ALA A 112 -7.89 -13.82 -4.03
C ALA A 112 -8.77 -12.68 -4.57
N PHE A 113 -8.80 -11.54 -3.88
CA PHE A 113 -9.49 -10.34 -4.34
C PHE A 113 -8.90 -9.81 -5.66
N LEU A 114 -7.56 -9.70 -5.77
CA LEU A 114 -6.89 -9.24 -6.99
C LEU A 114 -7.17 -10.17 -8.17
N ALA A 115 -7.09 -11.49 -7.95
CA ALA A 115 -7.40 -12.49 -8.99
C ALA A 115 -8.83 -12.34 -9.51
N LYS A 116 -9.79 -12.15 -8.60
CA LYS A 116 -11.20 -11.90 -8.97
C LYS A 116 -11.36 -10.63 -9.81
N ILE A 117 -10.73 -9.52 -9.42
CA ILE A 117 -10.79 -8.28 -10.19
C ILE A 117 -10.17 -8.48 -11.58
N SER A 118 -9.04 -9.18 -11.66
CA SER A 118 -8.38 -9.46 -12.95
C SER A 118 -9.27 -10.29 -13.88
N GLU A 119 -9.95 -11.30 -13.35
CA GLU A 119 -10.89 -12.14 -14.11
C GLU A 119 -12.12 -11.34 -14.59
N GLU A 120 -12.71 -10.52 -13.71
CA GLU A 120 -13.94 -9.78 -14.01
C GLU A 120 -13.72 -8.60 -14.97
N THR A 121 -12.54 -7.97 -14.95
CA THR A 121 -12.32 -6.69 -15.63
C THR A 121 -11.26 -6.74 -16.73
N GLY A 122 -10.41 -7.77 -16.73
CA GLY A 122 -9.23 -7.85 -17.60
C GLY A 122 -8.09 -6.92 -17.18
N CYS A 123 -8.16 -6.31 -16.00
CA CYS A 123 -7.05 -5.57 -15.39
C CYS A 123 -6.06 -6.56 -14.77
N ASP A 124 -4.81 -6.58 -15.21
CA ASP A 124 -3.76 -7.41 -14.58
C ASP A 124 -3.31 -6.77 -13.26
N ALA A 125 -3.98 -7.16 -12.17
CA ALA A 125 -3.71 -6.66 -10.83
C ALA A 125 -3.00 -7.73 -9.98
N ARG A 126 -1.78 -7.44 -9.52
CA ARG A 126 -0.95 -8.39 -8.75
C ARG A 126 -0.19 -7.72 -7.61
N VAL A 127 0.19 -8.52 -6.61
CA VAL A 127 1.20 -8.11 -5.64
C VAL A 127 2.56 -8.19 -6.30
N ALA A 128 3.24 -7.06 -6.43
CA ALA A 128 4.56 -6.98 -7.06
C ALA A 128 5.68 -7.26 -6.06
N THR A 129 5.63 -6.64 -4.88
CA THR A 129 6.63 -6.83 -3.84
C THR A 129 6.01 -6.92 -2.46
N VAL A 130 6.70 -7.59 -1.56
CA VAL A 130 6.33 -7.69 -0.14
C VAL A 130 7.53 -7.27 0.70
N SER A 131 7.30 -6.43 1.71
CA SER A 131 8.33 -6.08 2.69
C SER A 131 7.69 -5.76 4.05
N GLY A 132 8.38 -6.05 5.14
CA GLY A 132 7.95 -5.60 6.46
C GLY A 132 8.04 -4.08 6.61
N ARG A 133 7.16 -3.50 7.42
CA ARG A 133 7.17 -2.05 7.70
C ARG A 133 8.48 -1.55 8.33
N TYR A 134 9.26 -2.42 8.93
CA TYR A 134 10.59 -2.12 9.45
C TYR A 134 11.52 -1.57 8.37
N TRP A 135 11.39 -2.07 7.14
CA TRP A 135 12.17 -1.66 5.98
C TRP A 135 11.52 -0.49 5.25
N ALA A 136 10.28 -0.64 4.81
CA ALA A 136 9.61 0.30 3.92
C ALA A 136 9.02 1.54 4.61
N MET A 137 8.89 1.53 5.94
CA MET A 137 8.20 2.58 6.70
C MET A 137 9.06 3.11 7.85
N ASP A 138 10.37 3.24 7.63
CA ASP A 138 11.25 3.92 8.58
C ASP A 138 10.91 5.42 8.67
N ARG A 139 11.20 6.04 9.84
CA ARG A 139 10.99 7.47 10.08
C ARG A 139 12.18 8.12 10.80
N ASP A 140 13.24 7.34 11.04
CA ASP A 140 14.39 7.74 11.84
C ASP A 140 15.65 7.99 10.97
N ASN A 141 15.44 8.19 9.63
CA ASN A 141 16.47 8.42 8.61
C ASN A 141 17.51 7.28 8.52
N ARG A 142 17.04 6.06 8.71
CA ARG A 142 17.85 4.85 8.48
C ARG A 142 17.69 4.45 7.02
N TRP A 143 18.39 5.18 6.18
CA TRP A 143 18.24 5.08 4.72
C TRP A 143 18.58 3.69 4.18
N GLU A 144 19.50 2.97 4.83
CA GLU A 144 19.85 1.58 4.50
C GLU A 144 18.66 0.61 4.57
N ARG A 145 17.62 0.94 5.37
CA ARG A 145 16.39 0.14 5.42
C ARG A 145 15.48 0.47 4.25
N ILE A 146 15.25 1.77 4.04
CA ILE A 146 14.42 2.26 2.94
C ILE A 146 14.99 1.79 1.61
N GLN A 147 16.31 1.85 1.43
CA GLN A 147 17.00 1.40 0.23
C GLN A 147 16.68 -0.06 -0.11
N ARG A 148 16.73 -0.97 0.85
CA ARG A 148 16.40 -2.38 0.61
C ARG A 148 14.99 -2.58 0.07
N ALA A 149 14.01 -1.88 0.61
CA ALA A 149 12.64 -1.95 0.12
C ALA A 149 12.50 -1.27 -1.25
N TYR A 150 13.15 -0.13 -1.44
CA TYR A 150 13.18 0.62 -2.69
C TYR A 150 13.79 -0.21 -3.82
N ASP A 151 14.97 -0.80 -3.60
CA ASP A 151 15.68 -1.60 -4.61
C ASP A 151 14.83 -2.75 -5.15
N VAL A 152 14.07 -3.42 -4.25
CA VAL A 152 13.18 -4.50 -4.68
C VAL A 152 11.96 -3.98 -5.44
N MET A 153 11.50 -2.74 -5.18
CA MET A 153 10.37 -2.15 -5.91
C MET A 153 10.75 -1.67 -7.31
N VAL A 154 11.92 -1.04 -7.46
CA VAL A 154 12.33 -0.41 -8.74
C VAL A 154 13.00 -1.36 -9.68
N ASN A 155 13.70 -2.38 -9.18
CA ASN A 155 14.38 -3.33 -10.02
C ASN A 155 13.43 -4.47 -10.44
N ALA A 156 13.34 -4.70 -11.76
CA ALA A 156 12.62 -5.85 -12.27
C ALA A 156 13.25 -7.16 -11.76
N SER A 157 12.42 -8.16 -11.55
CA SER A 157 12.84 -9.48 -11.08
C SER A 157 12.09 -10.56 -11.86
N ASP A 158 12.82 -11.57 -12.31
CA ASP A 158 12.22 -12.78 -12.91
C ASP A 158 11.61 -13.73 -11.86
N ALA A 159 11.66 -13.35 -10.58
CA ALA A 159 11.06 -14.12 -9.50
C ALA A 159 9.53 -14.07 -9.62
N ASP A 160 8.92 -15.25 -9.62
CA ASP A 160 7.47 -15.45 -9.53
C ASP A 160 7.18 -16.23 -8.24
N VAL A 161 7.26 -15.50 -7.12
CA VAL A 161 7.08 -16.06 -5.79
C VAL A 161 5.67 -15.75 -5.30
N ASP A 162 4.93 -16.79 -4.94
CA ASP A 162 3.65 -16.58 -4.26
C ASP A 162 3.83 -15.75 -2.98
N PRO A 163 3.14 -14.61 -2.84
CA PRO A 163 3.33 -13.71 -1.70
C PRO A 163 3.12 -14.38 -0.35
N VAL A 164 2.12 -15.27 -0.25
CA VAL A 164 1.81 -15.99 0.99
C VAL A 164 2.90 -17.01 1.33
N ALA A 165 3.39 -17.73 0.32
CA ALA A 165 4.50 -18.66 0.50
C ALA A 165 5.79 -17.97 0.91
N GLY A 166 6.09 -16.79 0.33
CA GLY A 166 7.24 -15.98 0.69
C GLY A 166 7.20 -15.51 2.15
N ILE A 167 6.04 -15.05 2.62
CA ILE A 167 5.84 -14.65 4.02
C ILE A 167 6.00 -15.87 4.96
N LYS A 168 5.40 -17.02 4.61
CA LYS A 168 5.54 -18.25 5.41
C LYS A 168 6.99 -18.70 5.51
N ALA A 169 7.72 -18.70 4.40
CA ALA A 169 9.15 -19.04 4.39
C ALA A 169 9.98 -18.10 5.27
N TYR A 170 9.57 -16.83 5.38
CA TYR A 170 10.20 -15.90 6.32
C TYR A 170 9.91 -16.28 7.78
N TYR A 171 8.68 -16.64 8.14
CA TYR A 171 8.34 -17.04 9.52
C TYR A 171 9.14 -18.26 10.01
N GLU A 172 9.52 -19.17 9.09
CA GLU A 172 10.38 -20.32 9.43
C GLU A 172 11.79 -19.90 9.80
N LYS A 173 12.27 -18.76 9.25
CA LYS A 173 13.62 -18.22 9.52
C LYS A 173 13.64 -17.27 10.72
N ASP A 174 12.59 -16.45 10.85
CA ASP A 174 12.53 -15.39 11.85
C ASP A 174 11.13 -15.31 12.49
N PRO A 175 11.00 -15.70 13.77
CA PRO A 175 9.72 -15.71 14.47
C PRO A 175 9.19 -14.31 14.84
N ARG A 176 9.93 -13.23 14.60
CA ARG A 176 9.52 -11.85 14.90
C ARG A 176 8.31 -11.42 14.10
N GLY A 177 8.02 -12.06 12.97
CA GLY A 177 6.79 -11.90 12.21
C GLY A 177 6.81 -10.79 11.17
N ASP A 178 5.63 -10.35 10.79
CA ASP A 178 5.33 -9.49 9.65
C ASP A 178 6.14 -8.20 9.59
N GLU A 179 6.36 -7.52 10.74
CA GLU A 179 7.08 -6.25 10.79
C GLU A 179 8.47 -6.33 10.16
N PHE A 180 9.11 -7.50 10.26
CA PHE A 180 10.51 -7.70 9.87
C PHE A 180 10.68 -8.50 8.57
N VAL A 181 9.60 -8.89 7.88
CA VAL A 181 9.69 -9.60 6.60
C VAL A 181 10.67 -8.88 5.69
N GLU A 182 11.74 -9.58 5.29
CA GLU A 182 12.74 -9.02 4.39
C GLU A 182 12.11 -8.72 3.03
N PRO A 183 12.45 -7.59 2.39
CA PRO A 183 11.91 -7.23 1.09
C PRO A 183 12.16 -8.32 0.05
N PHE A 184 11.12 -8.73 -0.68
CA PHE A 184 11.23 -9.65 -1.78
C PHE A 184 10.27 -9.31 -2.93
N ALA A 185 10.66 -9.66 -4.15
CA ALA A 185 9.81 -9.57 -5.32
C ALA A 185 8.90 -10.80 -5.38
N ALA A 186 7.60 -10.57 -5.56
CA ALA A 186 6.61 -11.60 -5.84
C ALA A 186 6.36 -11.71 -7.35
N HIS A 187 5.86 -10.64 -7.95
CA HIS A 187 5.71 -10.48 -9.39
C HIS A 187 6.02 -9.03 -9.75
N ASN A 188 7.29 -8.74 -9.99
CA ASN A 188 7.76 -7.37 -10.12
C ASN A 188 8.49 -7.10 -11.44
N GLU A 189 7.88 -6.28 -12.27
CA GLU A 189 8.45 -5.79 -13.53
C GLU A 189 9.30 -4.53 -13.33
N GLY A 190 9.39 -4.02 -12.09
CA GLY A 190 10.03 -2.75 -11.74
C GLY A 190 9.10 -1.56 -11.85
N ILE A 191 9.57 -0.42 -11.36
CA ILE A 191 8.90 0.88 -11.51
C ILE A 191 9.67 1.67 -12.57
N HIS A 192 8.98 2.13 -13.60
CA HIS A 192 9.58 2.78 -14.78
C HIS A 192 9.13 4.22 -14.94
N GLU A 193 9.87 4.96 -15.72
CA GLU A 193 9.50 6.34 -16.10
C GLU A 193 8.14 6.36 -16.80
N GLY A 194 7.26 7.25 -16.36
CA GLY A 194 5.89 7.38 -16.85
C GLY A 194 4.87 6.54 -16.08
N ASP A 195 5.29 5.65 -15.18
CA ASP A 195 4.37 4.99 -14.26
C ASP A 195 3.85 5.97 -13.21
N ALA A 196 2.67 5.69 -12.65
CA ALA A 196 2.14 6.45 -11.54
C ALA A 196 2.17 5.64 -10.25
N ALA A 197 2.45 6.29 -9.14
CA ALA A 197 2.44 5.66 -7.82
C ALA A 197 1.49 6.37 -6.86
N ILE A 198 0.67 5.60 -6.14
CA ILE A 198 -0.21 6.08 -5.09
C ILE A 198 0.17 5.42 -3.78
N PHE A 199 0.52 6.24 -2.79
CA PHE A 199 0.74 5.78 -1.43
C PHE A 199 -0.60 5.82 -0.68
N PHE A 200 -1.17 4.65 -0.32
CA PHE A 200 -2.50 4.60 0.31
C PHE A 200 -2.49 4.76 1.84
N ASN A 201 -1.35 5.03 2.45
CA ASN A 201 -1.30 5.41 3.86
C ASN A 201 -1.91 6.81 4.04
N PHE A 202 -2.91 6.93 4.89
CA PHE A 202 -3.51 8.23 5.24
C PHE A 202 -2.72 8.97 6.33
N ARG A 203 -1.85 8.27 7.06
CA ARG A 203 -0.95 8.87 8.05
C ARG A 203 0.44 9.05 7.45
N PRO A 204 0.96 10.30 7.36
CA PRO A 204 2.14 10.61 6.57
C PRO A 204 3.48 10.33 7.27
N ASP A 205 3.52 10.19 8.60
CA ASP A 205 4.77 10.17 9.38
C ASP A 205 5.76 9.08 8.93
N ARG A 206 5.27 7.93 8.48
CA ARG A 206 6.09 6.80 8.01
C ARG A 206 6.11 6.64 6.48
N ALA A 207 5.35 7.44 5.75
CA ALA A 207 5.36 7.44 4.29
C ALA A 207 6.41 8.42 3.72
N ARG A 208 6.82 9.43 4.49
CA ARG A 208 7.65 10.55 4.02
C ARG A 208 8.99 10.11 3.42
N GLN A 209 9.70 9.19 4.06
CA GLN A 209 11.02 8.80 3.60
C GLN A 209 10.94 8.10 2.25
N MET A 210 10.08 7.09 2.12
CA MET A 210 9.86 6.41 0.85
C MET A 210 9.37 7.38 -0.24
N THR A 211 8.48 8.32 0.10
CA THR A 211 8.03 9.34 -0.86
C THR A 211 9.19 10.23 -1.31
N ARG A 212 10.08 10.66 -0.40
CA ARG A 212 11.25 11.47 -0.76
C ARG A 212 12.16 10.77 -1.77
N VAL A 213 12.40 9.47 -1.58
CA VAL A 213 13.21 8.68 -2.51
C VAL A 213 12.68 8.75 -3.95
N PHE A 214 11.35 8.74 -4.12
CA PHE A 214 10.73 8.80 -5.45
C PHE A 214 10.58 10.22 -6.01
N THR A 215 10.55 11.26 -5.17
CA THR A 215 10.12 12.59 -5.60
C THR A 215 11.16 13.68 -5.41
N ASP A 216 12.14 13.48 -4.54
CA ASP A 216 13.15 14.47 -4.21
C ASP A 216 14.30 14.41 -5.22
N LYS A 217 14.45 15.45 -6.02
CA LYS A 217 15.51 15.55 -7.05
C LYS A 217 16.90 15.73 -6.46
N GLU A 218 17.00 16.17 -5.23
CA GLU A 218 18.25 16.37 -4.49
C GLU A 218 18.42 15.33 -3.38
N PHE A 219 17.82 14.14 -3.58
CA PHE A 219 17.91 13.07 -2.60
C PHE A 219 19.35 12.56 -2.46
N ASP A 220 19.84 12.55 -1.22
CA ASP A 220 21.22 12.23 -0.85
C ASP A 220 21.34 11.03 0.13
N GLY A 221 20.26 10.31 0.35
CA GLY A 221 20.24 9.21 1.35
C GLY A 221 20.94 7.93 0.90
N PHE A 222 20.99 7.67 -0.42
CA PHE A 222 21.70 6.56 -1.08
C PHE A 222 21.77 6.78 -2.60
N GLU A 223 22.67 6.05 -3.28
CA GLU A 223 22.84 6.08 -4.73
C GLU A 223 21.83 5.18 -5.44
#